data_5bc11940a9187d8b74cc03fa17998dae
#
_entry.id   5bc11940a9187d8b74cc03fa17998dae
#
_cell.length_a   1.000
_cell.length_b   1.000
_cell.length_c   1.000
_cell.angle_alpha   90.00
_cell.angle_beta   90.00
_cell.angle_gamma   90.00
#
_symmetry.space_group_name_H-M   'P 1'
#
loop_
_entity.id
_entity.type
_entity.pdbx_description
1 polymer ?
#
loop_
_entity_poly.entity_id
_entity_poly.type
_entity_poly.pdbx_seq_one_letter_code
_entity_poly.pdbx_strand_id
1 'polypeptide(L)'
;MLRWRGLPIQLFILTILPLTILLLVIAFGSLFLHQRSMRQLVGERDERATRAAASAISEQLKHRAAATRSLALRASDLGNPDHVIADAVFLLPDFDGGIALYDESGLLATSNNSATWEQTVVAQQLAATSSAPDTAHFSGPFRDPISGQEMILVTATTPDGISAAGVFSPTSLAEKALDDVFVSGDQASAVLTDDSGRLLFQMGDKHEPGSDLSGYAGVVDGLRGESGTIYNSDSGDEQVIAFSPISPLNWVLVTKEPWQAVTDPLLRATEWAPLVLAPVLIVALIGLMFGLRQIVQPLQSLEKKAADLGWGDFDAIEEPVGGINEIQRLQTELIHMAHKVKLAQQSLRGYLGAVTAGQEEERRRLARDLHDDTIQSLIALNQRIQLAQLSASDEATAEQMAEMQQMAEQTIDDLRRLTHDLRPIYLEDLGLV
;
A
#
# COMPACT_ATOMS: atom_id res chain seq x y z
N MET A 1 5.77 -30.60 15.58
CA MET A 1 5.13 -29.40 16.19
C MET A 1 6.15 -28.28 16.16
N LEU A 2 5.97 -27.27 15.30
CA LEU A 2 6.86 -26.11 15.25
C LEU A 2 6.78 -25.36 16.59
N ARG A 3 7.89 -25.29 17.30
CA ARG A 3 8.00 -24.47 18.52
C ARG A 3 7.96 -23.00 18.12
N TRP A 4 6.80 -22.38 18.22
CA TRP A 4 6.51 -20.95 17.92
C TRP A 4 7.25 -19.94 18.83
N ARG A 5 8.23 -20.38 19.63
CA ARG A 5 8.97 -19.56 20.62
C ARG A 5 10.45 -19.33 20.28
N GLY A 6 10.88 -19.63 19.06
CA GLY A 6 12.27 -19.40 18.66
C GLY A 6 12.54 -17.95 18.25
N LEU A 7 13.74 -17.46 18.56
CA LEU A 7 14.25 -16.14 18.18
C LEU A 7 13.97 -15.77 16.70
N PRO A 8 14.08 -16.72 15.72
CA PRO A 8 13.79 -16.46 14.30
C PRO A 8 12.35 -16.04 14.04
N ILE A 9 11.39 -16.69 14.69
CA ILE A 9 9.96 -16.42 14.50
C ILE A 9 9.59 -15.08 15.16
N GLN A 10 10.15 -14.77 16.32
CA GLN A 10 9.93 -13.48 16.98
C GLN A 10 10.49 -12.32 16.15
N LEU A 11 11.68 -12.46 15.56
CA LEU A 11 12.27 -11.47 14.65
C LEU A 11 11.43 -11.28 13.39
N PHE A 12 10.93 -12.38 12.80
CA PHE A 12 10.04 -12.33 11.63
C PHE A 12 8.74 -11.58 11.95
N ILE A 13 8.05 -11.95 13.05
CA ILE A 13 6.79 -11.33 13.45
C ILE A 13 6.98 -9.86 13.82
N LEU A 14 8.08 -9.52 14.49
CA LEU A 14 8.30 -8.17 14.99
C LEU A 14 8.79 -7.19 13.91
N THR A 15 9.54 -7.64 12.91
CA THR A 15 10.17 -6.76 11.91
C THR A 15 9.59 -6.91 10.50
N ILE A 16 9.54 -8.13 9.97
CA ILE A 16 9.18 -8.35 8.57
C ILE A 16 7.65 -8.32 8.37
N LEU A 17 6.90 -8.95 9.27
CA LEU A 17 5.43 -8.98 9.15
C LEU A 17 4.80 -7.57 9.21
N PRO A 18 5.14 -6.68 10.17
CA PRO A 18 4.60 -5.31 10.17
C PRO A 18 5.01 -4.50 8.94
N LEU A 19 6.27 -4.67 8.48
CA LEU A 19 6.76 -3.97 7.30
C LEU A 19 6.04 -4.41 6.03
N THR A 20 5.81 -5.71 5.84
CA THR A 20 5.05 -6.23 4.69
C THR A 20 3.59 -5.81 4.73
N ILE A 21 2.94 -5.84 5.90
CA ILE A 21 1.57 -5.34 6.07
C ILE A 21 1.51 -3.84 5.74
N LEU A 22 2.45 -3.04 6.25
CA LEU A 22 2.51 -1.61 5.97
C LEU A 22 2.66 -1.32 4.47
N LEU A 23 3.56 -2.02 3.78
CA LEU A 23 3.74 -1.89 2.32
C LEU A 23 2.49 -2.28 1.54
N LEU A 24 1.80 -3.36 1.94
CA LEU A 24 0.53 -3.77 1.34
C LEU A 24 -0.56 -2.71 1.55
N VAL A 25 -0.69 -2.18 2.76
CA VAL A 25 -1.66 -1.12 3.08
C VAL A 25 -1.38 0.14 2.25
N ILE A 26 -0.12 0.56 2.12
CA ILE A 26 0.26 1.71 1.30
C ILE A 26 -0.03 1.44 -0.18
N ALA A 27 0.33 0.27 -0.72
CA ALA A 27 0.12 -0.07 -2.12
C ALA A 27 -1.38 -0.13 -2.47
N PHE A 28 -2.18 -0.86 -1.70
CA PHE A 28 -3.63 -0.96 -1.92
C PHE A 28 -4.36 0.35 -1.60
N GLY A 29 -3.95 1.04 -0.54
CA GLY A 29 -4.50 2.35 -0.18
C GLY A 29 -4.23 3.40 -1.26
N SER A 30 -3.02 3.44 -1.81
CA SER A 30 -2.66 4.31 -2.93
C SER A 30 -3.48 4.02 -4.18
N LEU A 31 -3.66 2.73 -4.53
CA LEU A 31 -4.47 2.31 -5.68
C LEU A 31 -5.93 2.75 -5.52
N PHE A 32 -6.51 2.51 -4.35
CA PHE A 32 -7.90 2.90 -4.04
C PHE A 32 -8.11 4.43 -4.09
N LEU A 33 -7.20 5.20 -3.49
CA LEU A 33 -7.24 6.67 -3.53
C LEU A 33 -7.06 7.20 -4.95
N HIS A 34 -6.15 6.59 -5.72
CA HIS A 34 -5.92 6.98 -7.10
C HIS A 34 -7.15 6.75 -7.98
N GLN A 35 -7.81 5.59 -7.88
CA GLN A 35 -9.05 5.30 -8.62
C GLN A 35 -10.17 6.30 -8.27
N ARG A 36 -10.33 6.62 -6.99
CA ARG A 36 -11.35 7.59 -6.55
C ARG A 36 -11.07 9.00 -7.06
N SER A 37 -9.82 9.44 -7.00
CA SER A 37 -9.41 10.75 -7.52
C SER A 37 -9.56 10.86 -9.04
N MET A 38 -9.25 9.79 -9.77
CA MET A 38 -9.41 9.73 -11.22
C MET A 38 -10.89 9.83 -11.63
N ARG A 39 -11.80 9.14 -10.93
CA ARG A 39 -13.25 9.27 -11.18
C ARG A 39 -13.69 10.71 -11.06
N GLN A 40 -13.31 11.39 -10.00
CA GLN A 40 -13.68 12.80 -9.80
C GLN A 40 -13.11 13.69 -10.90
N LEU A 41 -11.84 13.55 -11.25
CA LEU A 41 -11.18 14.35 -12.29
C LEU A 41 -11.80 14.14 -13.67
N VAL A 42 -12.10 12.90 -14.05
CA VAL A 42 -12.76 12.59 -15.34
C VAL A 42 -14.16 13.16 -15.37
N GLY A 43 -14.95 12.95 -14.32
CA GLY A 43 -16.30 13.52 -14.23
C GLY A 43 -16.32 15.03 -14.33
N GLU A 44 -15.42 15.74 -13.64
CA GLU A 44 -15.30 17.21 -13.73
C GLU A 44 -14.81 17.69 -15.10
N ARG A 45 -13.95 16.91 -15.78
CA ARG A 45 -13.51 17.20 -17.15
C ARG A 45 -14.69 17.14 -18.12
N ASP A 46 -15.43 16.03 -18.08
CA ASP A 46 -16.53 15.77 -19.00
C ASP A 46 -17.71 16.73 -18.75
N GLU A 47 -18.00 17.02 -17.48
CA GLU A 47 -18.99 18.05 -17.12
C GLU A 47 -18.58 19.42 -17.68
N ARG A 48 -17.33 19.82 -17.52
CA ARG A 48 -16.84 21.12 -18.05
C ARG A 48 -16.90 21.16 -19.57
N ALA A 49 -16.51 20.08 -20.24
CA ALA A 49 -16.56 19.96 -21.70
C ALA A 49 -18.01 20.06 -22.21
N THR A 50 -18.92 19.26 -21.62
CA THR A 50 -20.34 19.26 -21.98
C THR A 50 -21.00 20.62 -21.71
N ARG A 51 -20.70 21.26 -20.58
CA ARG A 51 -21.17 22.59 -20.24
C ARG A 51 -20.63 23.66 -21.24
N ALA A 52 -19.39 23.55 -21.65
CA ALA A 52 -18.80 24.45 -22.67
C ALA A 52 -19.54 24.32 -24.02
N ALA A 53 -19.74 23.08 -24.49
CA ALA A 53 -20.51 22.82 -25.71
C ALA A 53 -21.96 23.30 -25.60
N ALA A 54 -22.65 23.04 -24.49
CA ALA A 54 -23.98 23.51 -24.24
C ALA A 54 -24.06 25.06 -24.24
N SER A 55 -23.05 25.71 -23.65
CA SER A 55 -22.95 27.18 -23.68
C SER A 55 -22.71 27.72 -25.08
N ALA A 56 -21.87 27.05 -25.89
CA ALA A 56 -21.67 27.44 -27.29
C ALA A 56 -22.95 27.33 -28.11
N ILE A 57 -23.71 26.24 -27.94
CA ILE A 57 -25.06 26.11 -28.57
C ILE A 57 -25.99 27.21 -28.08
N SER A 58 -26.03 27.50 -26.80
CA SER A 58 -26.84 28.56 -26.21
C SER A 58 -26.54 29.94 -26.84
N GLU A 59 -25.26 30.29 -26.95
CA GLU A 59 -24.84 31.56 -27.58
C GLU A 59 -25.18 31.60 -29.08
N GLN A 60 -25.05 30.49 -29.78
CA GLN A 60 -25.46 30.35 -31.17
C GLN A 60 -26.99 30.56 -31.35
N LEU A 61 -27.83 30.02 -30.44
CA LEU A 61 -29.26 30.23 -30.45
C LEU A 61 -29.62 31.71 -30.20
N LYS A 62 -28.98 32.33 -29.19
CA LYS A 62 -29.16 33.77 -28.91
C LYS A 62 -28.73 34.63 -30.10
N HIS A 63 -27.61 34.27 -30.77
CA HIS A 63 -27.15 34.98 -31.95
C HIS A 63 -28.19 34.92 -33.10
N ARG A 64 -28.75 33.73 -33.37
CA ARG A 64 -29.81 33.56 -34.40
C ARG A 64 -31.05 34.34 -34.03
N ALA A 65 -31.47 34.32 -32.77
CA ALA A 65 -32.58 35.12 -32.31
C ALA A 65 -32.38 36.65 -32.51
N ALA A 66 -31.20 37.15 -32.15
CA ALA A 66 -30.82 38.54 -32.32
C ALA A 66 -30.69 38.94 -33.82
N ALA A 67 -30.11 38.07 -34.64
CA ALA A 67 -29.98 38.27 -36.07
C ALA A 67 -31.35 38.35 -36.76
N THR A 68 -32.27 37.44 -36.46
CA THR A 68 -33.63 37.44 -37.00
C THR A 68 -34.39 38.69 -36.60
N ARG A 69 -34.28 39.11 -35.31
CA ARG A 69 -34.89 40.35 -34.84
C ARG A 69 -34.31 41.57 -35.54
N SER A 70 -33.00 41.65 -35.72
CA SER A 70 -32.33 42.72 -36.43
C SER A 70 -32.77 42.79 -37.89
N LEU A 71 -32.95 41.62 -38.53
CA LEU A 71 -33.44 41.52 -39.90
C LEU A 71 -34.87 42.05 -40.04
N ALA A 72 -35.79 41.72 -39.12
CA ALA A 72 -37.14 42.24 -39.12
C ALA A 72 -37.17 43.77 -38.98
N LEU A 73 -36.41 44.33 -38.02
CA LEU A 73 -36.32 45.77 -37.80
C LEU A 73 -35.75 46.49 -39.06
N ARG A 74 -34.70 45.96 -39.68
CA ARG A 74 -34.17 46.55 -40.92
C ARG A 74 -35.15 46.52 -42.09
N ALA A 75 -35.95 45.46 -42.19
CA ALA A 75 -36.99 45.34 -43.20
C ALA A 75 -38.12 46.35 -42.99
N SER A 76 -38.50 46.61 -41.75
CA SER A 76 -39.46 47.68 -41.40
C SER A 76 -38.92 49.07 -41.75
N ASP A 77 -37.64 49.34 -41.44
CA ASP A 77 -37.05 50.68 -41.66
C ASP A 77 -36.78 51.01 -43.13
N LEU A 78 -36.29 50.03 -43.93
CA LEU A 78 -35.80 50.27 -45.31
C LEU A 78 -36.91 50.15 -46.37
N GLY A 79 -37.99 49.47 -46.09
CA GLY A 79 -39.13 49.33 -47.01
C GLY A 79 -38.85 48.59 -48.32
N ASN A 80 -37.67 47.94 -48.46
CA ASN A 80 -37.27 47.13 -49.63
C ASN A 80 -36.80 45.74 -49.18
N PRO A 81 -37.68 44.76 -49.13
CA PRO A 81 -37.38 43.41 -48.58
C PRO A 81 -36.27 42.68 -49.38
N ASP A 82 -36.26 42.79 -50.69
CA ASP A 82 -35.27 42.11 -51.52
C ASP A 82 -33.83 42.61 -51.26
N HIS A 83 -33.68 43.92 -51.06
CA HIS A 83 -32.39 44.51 -50.71
C HIS A 83 -31.92 44.09 -49.32
N VAL A 84 -32.82 44.00 -48.36
CA VAL A 84 -32.51 43.55 -47.01
C VAL A 84 -32.05 42.11 -47.00
N ILE A 85 -32.68 41.21 -47.75
CA ILE A 85 -32.26 39.82 -47.90
C ILE A 85 -30.90 39.72 -48.60
N ALA A 86 -30.68 40.50 -49.65
CA ALA A 86 -29.40 40.51 -50.37
C ALA A 86 -28.24 40.97 -49.46
N ASP A 87 -28.46 41.97 -48.64
CA ASP A 87 -27.47 42.43 -47.66
C ASP A 87 -27.22 41.40 -46.50
N ALA A 88 -28.20 40.56 -46.25
CA ALA A 88 -28.14 39.58 -45.15
C ALA A 88 -27.51 38.23 -45.54
N VAL A 89 -26.87 38.07 -46.70
CA VAL A 89 -26.19 36.85 -47.18
C VAL A 89 -25.16 36.35 -46.20
N PHE A 90 -24.52 37.21 -45.42
CA PHE A 90 -23.55 36.83 -44.40
C PHE A 90 -24.16 36.03 -43.23
N LEU A 91 -25.45 36.02 -43.06
CA LEU A 91 -26.19 35.22 -42.05
C LEU A 91 -26.48 33.80 -42.54
N LEU A 92 -26.40 33.51 -43.81
CA LEU A 92 -26.72 32.18 -44.35
C LEU A 92 -25.93 31.02 -43.75
N PRO A 93 -24.63 31.17 -43.36
CA PRO A 93 -23.93 30.11 -42.64
C PRO A 93 -24.57 29.70 -41.30
N ASP A 94 -25.43 30.56 -40.72
CA ASP A 94 -26.14 30.29 -39.48
C ASP A 94 -27.57 29.79 -39.73
N PHE A 95 -28.10 29.95 -40.93
CA PHE A 95 -29.44 29.56 -41.34
C PHE A 95 -29.36 28.70 -42.62
N ASP A 96 -29.00 27.45 -42.45
CA ASP A 96 -28.83 26.47 -43.52
C ASP A 96 -30.14 26.16 -44.27
N GLY A 97 -31.28 26.36 -43.64
CA GLY A 97 -32.60 26.36 -44.27
C GLY A 97 -33.01 27.68 -44.91
N GLY A 98 -32.16 28.73 -44.81
CA GLY A 98 -32.42 30.07 -45.39
C GLY A 98 -33.13 31.05 -44.43
N ILE A 99 -33.30 32.27 -44.95
CA ILE A 99 -34.02 33.39 -44.27
C ILE A 99 -35.10 33.95 -45.18
N ALA A 100 -36.20 34.43 -44.59
CA ALA A 100 -37.32 35.04 -45.31
C ALA A 100 -37.93 36.22 -44.52
N LEU A 101 -38.62 37.10 -45.25
CA LEU A 101 -39.37 38.23 -44.74
C LEU A 101 -40.84 38.07 -45.10
N TYR A 102 -41.71 38.40 -44.19
CA TYR A 102 -43.15 38.30 -44.32
C TYR A 102 -43.81 39.59 -43.81
N ASP A 103 -44.98 39.86 -44.35
CA ASP A 103 -45.96 40.81 -43.79
C ASP A 103 -47.35 40.16 -43.66
N GLU A 104 -48.36 40.93 -43.33
CA GLU A 104 -49.76 40.45 -43.19
C GLU A 104 -50.28 39.84 -44.51
N SER A 105 -49.72 40.23 -45.71
CA SER A 105 -50.14 39.75 -47.01
C SER A 105 -49.41 38.44 -47.47
N GLY A 106 -48.37 38.07 -46.78
CA GLY A 106 -47.59 36.83 -47.05
C GLY A 106 -46.08 37.01 -47.19
N LEU A 107 -45.42 36.14 -47.97
CA LEU A 107 -44.01 36.15 -48.20
C LEU A 107 -43.58 37.37 -49.03
N LEU A 108 -42.66 38.19 -48.50
CA LEU A 108 -42.14 39.40 -49.16
C LEU A 108 -40.85 39.08 -49.94
N ALA A 109 -39.90 38.45 -49.33
CA ALA A 109 -38.62 38.13 -49.92
C ALA A 109 -37.97 36.91 -49.23
N THR A 110 -37.07 36.18 -49.92
CA THR A 110 -36.37 35.01 -49.37
C THR A 110 -34.98 34.88 -49.97
N SER A 111 -34.05 34.28 -49.19
CA SER A 111 -32.69 34.01 -49.62
C SER A 111 -32.53 32.76 -50.45
N ASN A 112 -33.50 31.88 -50.49
CA ASN A 112 -33.52 30.61 -51.20
C ASN A 112 -34.84 30.41 -51.94
N ASN A 113 -35.15 29.19 -52.41
CA ASN A 113 -36.34 28.90 -53.20
C ASN A 113 -37.61 29.24 -52.37
N SER A 114 -38.49 30.06 -52.90
CA SER A 114 -39.79 30.45 -52.30
C SER A 114 -40.68 29.24 -51.96
N ALA A 115 -40.59 28.18 -52.77
CA ALA A 115 -41.32 26.95 -52.53
C ALA A 115 -41.06 26.28 -51.14
N THR A 116 -39.90 26.52 -50.57
CA THR A 116 -39.59 26.06 -49.22
C THR A 116 -40.42 26.80 -48.15
N TRP A 117 -40.64 28.08 -48.33
CA TRP A 117 -41.31 28.99 -47.42
C TRP A 117 -42.83 28.98 -47.54
N GLU A 118 -43.34 28.58 -48.69
CA GLU A 118 -44.77 28.43 -48.97
C GLU A 118 -45.34 27.08 -48.52
N GLN A 119 -44.48 26.19 -47.98
CA GLN A 119 -44.93 24.88 -47.50
C GLN A 119 -45.88 25.04 -46.31
N THR A 120 -46.90 24.18 -46.26
CA THR A 120 -47.89 24.18 -45.21
C THR A 120 -47.27 24.00 -43.83
N VAL A 121 -46.21 23.22 -43.71
CA VAL A 121 -45.52 22.98 -42.42
C VAL A 121 -44.83 24.25 -41.92
N VAL A 122 -44.08 24.97 -42.79
CA VAL A 122 -43.42 26.22 -42.45
C VAL A 122 -44.44 27.30 -42.11
N ALA A 123 -45.53 27.42 -42.89
CA ALA A 123 -46.61 28.35 -42.64
C ALA A 123 -47.34 28.09 -41.29
N GLN A 124 -47.54 26.81 -40.95
CA GLN A 124 -48.11 26.44 -39.65
C GLN A 124 -47.20 26.82 -38.49
N GLN A 125 -45.89 26.56 -38.59
CA GLN A 125 -44.91 26.95 -37.59
C GLN A 125 -44.79 28.47 -37.47
N LEU A 126 -44.84 29.20 -38.58
CA LEU A 126 -44.84 30.66 -38.58
C LEU A 126 -46.06 31.20 -37.84
N ALA A 127 -47.26 30.68 -38.11
CA ALA A 127 -48.49 31.08 -37.43
C ALA A 127 -48.44 30.74 -35.92
N ALA A 128 -47.80 29.63 -35.54
CA ALA A 128 -47.70 29.23 -34.14
C ALA A 128 -46.69 30.08 -33.34
N THR A 129 -45.67 30.65 -33.99
CA THR A 129 -44.63 31.44 -33.33
C THR A 129 -44.83 32.95 -33.38
N SER A 130 -45.81 33.48 -34.16
CA SER A 130 -46.05 34.93 -34.40
C SER A 130 -46.78 35.63 -33.24
N SER A 131 -46.54 35.33 -31.98
CA SER A 131 -47.46 35.72 -30.88
C SER A 131 -47.09 36.97 -30.08
N ALA A 132 -45.87 37.50 -30.15
CA ALA A 132 -45.51 38.70 -29.39
C ALA A 132 -44.52 39.57 -30.19
N PRO A 133 -44.87 40.85 -30.40
CA PRO A 133 -43.98 41.80 -31.07
C PRO A 133 -42.69 42.01 -30.24
N ASP A 134 -41.58 42.25 -30.96
CA ASP A 134 -40.27 42.62 -30.45
C ASP A 134 -39.49 41.52 -29.71
N THR A 135 -39.97 40.27 -29.72
CA THR A 135 -39.26 39.12 -29.20
C THR A 135 -39.03 38.06 -30.30
N ALA A 136 -37.88 37.38 -30.24
CA ALA A 136 -37.64 36.25 -31.12
C ALA A 136 -38.19 34.96 -30.50
N HIS A 137 -38.89 34.18 -31.30
CA HIS A 137 -39.50 32.91 -30.90
C HIS A 137 -38.95 31.76 -31.72
N PHE A 138 -38.76 30.64 -31.08
CA PHE A 138 -38.34 29.38 -31.75
C PHE A 138 -39.55 28.45 -31.87
N SER A 139 -39.67 27.78 -33.01
CA SER A 139 -40.66 26.71 -33.17
C SER A 139 -40.22 25.43 -32.49
N GLY A 140 -41.11 24.49 -32.29
CA GLY A 140 -40.76 23.09 -32.08
C GLY A 140 -40.04 22.55 -33.34
N PRO A 141 -39.31 21.39 -33.17
CA PRO A 141 -38.65 20.73 -34.30
C PRO A 141 -39.72 20.24 -35.29
N PHE A 142 -39.45 20.46 -36.58
CA PHE A 142 -40.30 19.97 -37.66
C PHE A 142 -39.42 19.33 -38.74
N ARG A 143 -39.99 18.36 -39.48
CA ARG A 143 -39.27 17.69 -40.57
C ARG A 143 -39.44 18.42 -41.86
N ASP A 144 -38.36 18.88 -42.47
CA ASP A 144 -38.39 19.48 -43.79
C ASP A 144 -38.81 18.44 -44.85
N PRO A 145 -39.87 18.63 -45.60
CA PRO A 145 -40.34 17.67 -46.59
C PRO A 145 -39.39 17.46 -47.76
N ILE A 146 -38.47 18.41 -48.01
CA ILE A 146 -37.52 18.34 -49.15
C ILE A 146 -36.25 17.60 -48.71
N SER A 147 -35.58 18.03 -47.66
CA SER A 147 -34.36 17.43 -47.18
C SER A 147 -34.57 16.22 -46.30
N GLY A 148 -35.74 16.08 -45.70
CA GLY A 148 -36.06 15.07 -44.70
C GLY A 148 -35.37 15.28 -43.33
N GLN A 149 -34.68 16.41 -43.15
CA GLN A 149 -33.96 16.75 -41.93
C GLN A 149 -34.89 17.41 -40.90
N GLU A 150 -34.52 17.27 -39.61
CA GLU A 150 -35.16 18.02 -38.52
C GLU A 150 -34.67 19.48 -38.57
N MET A 151 -35.61 20.44 -38.59
CA MET A 151 -35.35 21.86 -38.71
C MET A 151 -36.05 22.61 -37.61
N ILE A 152 -35.50 23.76 -37.26
CA ILE A 152 -36.09 24.72 -36.28
C ILE A 152 -36.28 26.04 -37.01
N LEU A 153 -37.46 26.66 -36.83
CA LEU A 153 -37.77 28.00 -37.28
C LEU A 153 -37.57 28.99 -36.12
N VAL A 154 -36.85 30.05 -36.37
CA VAL A 154 -36.85 31.23 -35.48
C VAL A 154 -37.49 32.40 -36.18
N THR A 155 -38.39 33.10 -35.49
CA THR A 155 -39.16 34.23 -35.99
C THR A 155 -39.02 35.43 -35.07
N ALA A 156 -39.05 36.61 -35.66
CA ALA A 156 -39.21 37.87 -34.92
C ALA A 156 -40.13 38.82 -35.69
N THR A 157 -41.07 39.39 -35.00
CA THR A 157 -42.09 40.29 -35.61
C THR A 157 -41.94 41.70 -35.03
N THR A 158 -41.93 42.71 -35.91
CA THR A 158 -41.92 44.11 -35.49
C THR A 158 -43.34 44.60 -35.13
N PRO A 159 -43.49 45.72 -34.38
CA PRO A 159 -44.80 46.32 -34.10
C PRO A 159 -45.56 46.70 -35.38
N ASP A 160 -44.87 46.94 -36.51
CA ASP A 160 -45.47 47.32 -37.77
C ASP A 160 -45.95 46.11 -38.58
N GLY A 161 -45.87 44.88 -38.03
CA GLY A 161 -46.38 43.67 -38.65
C GLY A 161 -45.36 42.96 -39.60
N ILE A 162 -44.17 43.49 -39.75
CA ILE A 162 -43.08 42.79 -40.56
C ILE A 162 -42.44 41.72 -39.71
N SER A 163 -42.39 40.53 -40.26
CA SER A 163 -41.78 39.35 -39.65
C SER A 163 -40.56 38.89 -40.43
N ALA A 164 -39.46 38.64 -39.75
CA ALA A 164 -38.33 37.87 -40.27
C ALA A 164 -38.36 36.46 -39.74
N ALA A 165 -37.98 35.51 -40.57
CA ALA A 165 -37.89 34.09 -40.23
C ALA A 165 -36.56 33.54 -40.70
N GLY A 166 -35.96 32.67 -39.88
CA GLY A 166 -34.77 31.92 -40.25
C GLY A 166 -34.93 30.44 -39.91
N VAL A 167 -34.49 29.55 -40.77
CA VAL A 167 -34.58 28.10 -40.56
C VAL A 167 -33.19 27.52 -40.45
N PHE A 168 -32.96 26.69 -39.46
CA PHE A 168 -31.66 26.03 -39.26
C PHE A 168 -31.83 24.59 -38.74
N SER A 169 -30.81 23.75 -39.00
CA SER A 169 -30.74 22.37 -38.54
C SER A 169 -30.11 22.29 -37.14
N PRO A 170 -30.76 21.63 -36.18
CA PRO A 170 -30.14 21.29 -34.88
C PRO A 170 -28.87 20.46 -35.05
N THR A 171 -28.83 19.62 -36.08
CA THR A 171 -27.63 18.78 -36.43
C THR A 171 -26.43 19.65 -36.74
N SER A 172 -26.57 20.58 -37.66
CA SER A 172 -25.50 21.52 -38.07
C SER A 172 -25.03 22.40 -36.88
N LEU A 173 -25.95 22.77 -36.00
CA LEU A 173 -25.67 23.52 -34.78
C LEU A 173 -24.85 22.71 -33.79
N ALA A 174 -25.25 21.44 -33.54
CA ALA A 174 -24.58 20.55 -32.61
C ALA A 174 -23.20 20.11 -33.10
N GLU A 175 -23.06 19.75 -34.38
CA GLU A 175 -21.80 19.38 -34.99
C GLU A 175 -20.72 20.45 -34.82
N LYS A 176 -21.04 21.70 -35.13
CA LYS A 176 -20.12 22.84 -34.96
C LYS A 176 -19.66 23.04 -33.51
N ALA A 177 -20.58 22.86 -32.54
CA ALA A 177 -20.28 23.06 -31.15
C ALA A 177 -19.47 21.88 -30.53
N LEU A 178 -19.69 20.67 -31.06
CA LEU A 178 -19.03 19.47 -30.57
C LEU A 178 -17.67 19.25 -31.18
N ASP A 179 -17.47 19.63 -32.47
CA ASP A 179 -16.15 19.53 -33.15
C ASP A 179 -15.05 20.27 -32.39
N ASP A 180 -15.38 21.42 -31.79
CA ASP A 180 -14.41 22.22 -31.04
C ASP A 180 -14.08 21.62 -29.66
N VAL A 181 -14.97 20.79 -29.09
CA VAL A 181 -14.88 20.29 -27.72
C VAL A 181 -14.44 18.84 -27.66
N PHE A 182 -14.86 18.02 -28.64
CA PHE A 182 -14.57 16.59 -28.71
C PHE A 182 -13.54 16.25 -29.79
N VAL A 183 -12.34 16.80 -29.67
CA VAL A 183 -11.22 16.59 -30.59
C VAL A 183 -10.60 15.20 -30.41
N SER A 184 -11.18 14.12 -30.50
CA SER A 184 -10.49 12.80 -30.57
C SER A 184 -10.91 11.76 -29.54
N GLY A 185 -12.08 11.25 -29.62
CA GLY A 185 -12.33 9.94 -29.03
C GLY A 185 -13.24 9.13 -29.95
N ASP A 186 -12.70 8.15 -30.66
CA ASP A 186 -13.45 7.20 -31.50
C ASP A 186 -14.59 6.46 -30.76
N GLN A 187 -14.77 6.71 -29.46
CA GLN A 187 -15.74 6.04 -28.59
C GLN A 187 -16.65 6.99 -27.79
N ALA A 188 -16.49 8.31 -27.96
CA ALA A 188 -17.40 9.27 -27.34
C ALA A 188 -18.71 9.35 -28.13
N SER A 189 -19.84 9.39 -27.43
CA SER A 189 -21.15 9.62 -28.01
C SER A 189 -21.78 10.88 -27.43
N ALA A 190 -22.60 11.58 -28.22
CA ALA A 190 -23.32 12.76 -27.79
C ALA A 190 -24.77 12.70 -28.30
N VAL A 191 -25.67 13.19 -27.47
CA VAL A 191 -27.10 13.27 -27.76
C VAL A 191 -27.61 14.68 -27.42
N LEU A 192 -28.34 15.31 -28.32
CA LEU A 192 -29.05 16.55 -28.09
C LEU A 192 -30.56 16.27 -28.13
N THR A 193 -31.26 16.68 -27.09
CA THR A 193 -32.73 16.55 -27.01
C THR A 193 -33.40 17.90 -26.88
N ASP A 194 -34.66 17.98 -27.30
CA ASP A 194 -35.53 19.14 -27.02
C ASP A 194 -36.04 19.14 -25.56
N ASP A 195 -36.88 20.10 -25.22
CA ASP A 195 -37.52 20.31 -23.92
C ASP A 195 -38.50 19.18 -23.53
N SER A 196 -38.90 18.34 -24.49
CA SER A 196 -39.74 17.14 -24.25
C SER A 196 -38.93 15.87 -24.12
N GLY A 197 -37.60 15.92 -24.35
CA GLY A 197 -36.71 14.75 -24.38
C GLY A 197 -36.64 14.05 -25.75
N ARG A 198 -37.21 14.67 -26.80
CA ARG A 198 -37.15 14.13 -28.16
C ARG A 198 -35.74 14.33 -28.75
N LEU A 199 -35.21 13.32 -29.40
CA LEU A 199 -33.89 13.34 -30.04
C LEU A 199 -33.87 14.35 -31.21
N LEU A 200 -32.96 15.34 -31.16
CA LEU A 200 -32.64 16.30 -32.23
C LEU A 200 -31.37 15.96 -32.98
N PHE A 201 -30.34 15.48 -32.28
CA PHE A 201 -29.05 15.13 -32.85
C PHE A 201 -28.41 14.00 -32.06
N GLN A 202 -27.64 13.17 -32.76
CA GLN A 202 -26.81 12.14 -32.14
C GLN A 202 -25.48 11.98 -32.86
N MET A 203 -24.45 11.64 -32.09
CA MET A 203 -23.14 11.26 -32.54
C MET A 203 -22.70 9.99 -31.79
N GLY A 204 -22.23 8.98 -32.52
CA GLY A 204 -21.74 7.73 -31.90
C GLY A 204 -22.82 6.69 -31.61
N ASP A 205 -23.73 6.96 -30.69
CA ASP A 205 -24.89 6.08 -30.38
C ASP A 205 -25.90 6.06 -31.53
N LYS A 206 -26.54 4.91 -31.76
CA LYS A 206 -27.55 4.76 -32.80
C LYS A 206 -28.94 4.68 -32.15
N HIS A 207 -29.65 5.78 -32.18
CA HIS A 207 -31.08 5.86 -31.87
C HIS A 207 -31.89 6.16 -33.14
N GLU A 208 -33.16 5.86 -33.17
CA GLU A 208 -34.02 6.28 -34.27
C GLU A 208 -34.24 7.80 -34.22
N PRO A 209 -34.18 8.52 -35.36
CA PRO A 209 -34.42 9.94 -35.40
C PRO A 209 -35.78 10.30 -34.79
N GLY A 210 -35.81 11.25 -33.85
CA GLY A 210 -37.03 11.70 -33.17
C GLY A 210 -37.53 10.74 -32.09
N SER A 211 -36.72 9.75 -31.65
CA SER A 211 -37.06 8.89 -30.53
C SER A 211 -37.20 9.69 -29.22
N ASP A 212 -38.07 9.21 -28.33
CA ASP A 212 -38.23 9.77 -27.00
C ASP A 212 -37.13 9.26 -26.07
N LEU A 213 -36.27 10.15 -25.61
CA LEU A 213 -35.17 9.91 -24.68
C LEU A 213 -35.43 10.57 -23.29
N SER A 214 -36.69 10.94 -23.00
CA SER A 214 -37.05 11.59 -21.72
C SER A 214 -36.68 10.74 -20.49
N GLY A 215 -36.57 9.41 -20.61
CA GLY A 215 -36.09 8.49 -19.57
C GLY A 215 -34.59 8.19 -19.62
N TYR A 216 -33.83 8.78 -20.56
CA TYR A 216 -32.41 8.50 -20.72
C TYR A 216 -31.59 9.16 -19.60
N ALA A 217 -30.56 8.46 -19.13
CA ALA A 217 -29.69 8.96 -18.09
C ALA A 217 -29.04 10.30 -18.48
N GLY A 218 -29.14 11.31 -17.61
CA GLY A 218 -28.70 12.68 -17.86
C GLY A 218 -29.72 13.56 -18.54
N VAL A 219 -30.63 13.05 -19.39
CA VAL A 219 -31.73 13.85 -19.98
C VAL A 219 -32.75 14.27 -18.91
N VAL A 220 -33.12 13.31 -18.03
CA VAL A 220 -34.07 13.58 -16.93
C VAL A 220 -33.61 14.75 -16.05
N ASP A 221 -32.37 14.76 -15.67
CA ASP A 221 -31.80 15.77 -14.77
C ASP A 221 -31.51 17.07 -15.50
N GLY A 222 -31.07 16.99 -16.76
CA GLY A 222 -30.88 18.15 -17.64
C GLY A 222 -32.19 18.92 -17.90
N LEU A 223 -33.31 18.22 -18.12
CA LEU A 223 -34.62 18.82 -18.28
C LEU A 223 -35.14 19.56 -17.02
N ARG A 224 -34.63 19.17 -15.84
CA ARG A 224 -34.86 19.90 -14.57
C ARG A 224 -33.99 21.15 -14.42
N GLY A 225 -33.09 21.41 -15.38
CA GLY A 225 -32.15 22.52 -15.34
C GLY A 225 -30.85 22.21 -14.58
N GLU A 226 -30.60 20.95 -14.24
CA GLU A 226 -29.39 20.53 -13.57
C GLU A 226 -28.27 20.23 -14.59
N SER A 227 -27.02 20.39 -14.18
CA SER A 227 -25.83 19.94 -14.93
C SER A 227 -24.94 19.12 -14.02
N GLY A 228 -24.33 18.11 -14.58
CA GLY A 228 -23.48 17.21 -13.77
C GLY A 228 -22.97 16.00 -14.53
N THR A 229 -22.48 15.03 -13.77
CA THR A 229 -21.98 13.77 -14.29
C THR A 229 -22.57 12.59 -13.53
N ILE A 230 -23.00 11.56 -14.25
CA ILE A 230 -23.53 10.30 -13.72
C ILE A 230 -22.62 9.18 -14.17
N TYR A 231 -22.35 8.22 -13.27
CA TYR A 231 -21.67 6.97 -13.61
C TYR A 231 -22.71 5.86 -13.73
N ASN A 232 -22.84 5.28 -14.92
CA ASN A 232 -23.81 4.21 -15.19
C ASN A 232 -23.05 2.94 -15.60
N SER A 233 -23.51 1.78 -15.08
CA SER A 233 -22.93 0.47 -15.33
C SER A 233 -23.96 -0.48 -15.95
N ASP A 234 -24.64 -0.06 -17.04
CA ASP A 234 -25.78 -0.80 -17.60
C ASP A 234 -25.37 -1.88 -18.57
N SER A 235 -24.29 -2.32 -18.87
CA SER A 235 -23.96 -3.41 -19.84
C SER A 235 -22.62 -4.10 -19.58
N GLY A 236 -22.12 -4.02 -18.33
CA GLY A 236 -20.83 -4.58 -17.98
C GLY A 236 -19.66 -3.59 -18.17
N ASP A 237 -19.84 -2.53 -18.94
CA ASP A 237 -18.87 -1.44 -19.07
C ASP A 237 -19.38 -0.20 -18.33
N GLU A 238 -18.56 0.32 -17.42
CA GLU A 238 -18.87 1.55 -16.71
C GLU A 238 -18.73 2.74 -17.67
N GLN A 239 -19.78 3.60 -17.72
CA GLN A 239 -19.86 4.76 -18.60
C GLN A 239 -19.95 6.04 -17.78
N VAL A 240 -19.25 7.07 -18.24
CA VAL A 240 -19.33 8.43 -17.72
C VAL A 240 -20.30 9.21 -18.59
N ILE A 241 -21.37 9.70 -18.00
CA ILE A 241 -22.45 10.45 -18.68
C ILE A 241 -22.43 11.86 -18.10
N ALA A 242 -22.04 12.85 -18.88
CA ALA A 242 -22.14 14.24 -18.51
C ALA A 242 -23.31 14.90 -19.23
N PHE A 243 -23.99 15.81 -18.56
CA PHE A 243 -25.17 16.48 -19.10
C PHE A 243 -25.25 17.96 -18.70
N SER A 244 -25.83 18.76 -19.58
CA SER A 244 -26.02 20.19 -19.36
C SER A 244 -27.25 20.72 -20.11
N PRO A 245 -28.10 21.56 -19.46
CA PRO A 245 -29.21 22.23 -20.12
C PRO A 245 -28.71 23.35 -21.00
N ILE A 246 -29.47 23.63 -22.07
CA ILE A 246 -29.19 24.67 -23.07
C ILE A 246 -30.32 25.70 -23.06
N SER A 247 -30.03 26.90 -22.60
CA SER A 247 -30.95 28.03 -22.65
C SER A 247 -30.91 28.72 -24.05
N PRO A 248 -32.01 29.32 -24.56
CA PRO A 248 -33.29 29.54 -23.89
C PRO A 248 -34.33 28.44 -24.12
N LEU A 249 -34.01 27.37 -24.90
CA LEU A 249 -35.01 26.40 -25.35
C LEU A 249 -35.18 25.21 -24.38
N ASN A 250 -34.45 25.21 -23.27
CA ASN A 250 -34.41 24.12 -22.31
C ASN A 250 -34.07 22.74 -22.97
N TRP A 251 -33.26 22.79 -24.01
CA TRP A 251 -32.70 21.59 -24.60
C TRP A 251 -31.67 20.97 -23.67
N VAL A 252 -31.34 19.71 -23.88
CA VAL A 252 -30.33 19.02 -23.07
C VAL A 252 -29.28 18.40 -23.97
N LEU A 253 -28.03 18.74 -23.70
CA LEU A 253 -26.87 18.04 -24.26
C LEU A 253 -26.40 17.00 -23.27
N VAL A 254 -26.30 15.74 -23.74
CA VAL A 254 -25.73 14.63 -22.99
C VAL A 254 -24.54 14.07 -23.77
N THR A 255 -23.42 13.90 -23.10
CA THR A 255 -22.24 13.26 -23.64
C THR A 255 -21.91 12.01 -22.84
N LYS A 256 -21.41 10.99 -23.50
CA LYS A 256 -21.17 9.68 -22.91
C LYS A 256 -19.85 9.14 -23.40
N GLU A 257 -18.98 8.77 -22.48
CA GLU A 257 -17.69 8.11 -22.76
C GLU A 257 -17.56 6.82 -21.94
N PRO A 258 -17.05 5.72 -22.54
CA PRO A 258 -16.71 4.53 -21.77
C PRO A 258 -15.59 4.85 -20.76
N TRP A 259 -15.75 4.46 -19.50
CA TRP A 259 -14.73 4.67 -18.47
C TRP A 259 -13.36 4.12 -18.89
N GLN A 260 -13.35 2.97 -19.55
CA GLN A 260 -12.13 2.31 -20.01
C GLN A 260 -11.37 3.15 -21.04
N ALA A 261 -12.08 3.80 -21.99
CA ALA A 261 -11.45 4.63 -23.02
C ALA A 261 -10.67 5.80 -22.43
N VAL A 262 -11.16 6.37 -21.33
CA VAL A 262 -10.52 7.50 -20.64
C VAL A 262 -9.37 7.05 -19.75
N THR A 263 -9.44 5.86 -19.16
CA THR A 263 -8.50 5.39 -18.14
C THR A 263 -7.42 4.45 -18.69
N ASP A 264 -7.63 3.83 -19.86
CA ASP A 264 -6.71 2.84 -20.44
C ASP A 264 -5.24 3.29 -20.52
N PRO A 265 -4.91 4.52 -20.95
CA PRO A 265 -3.52 4.97 -20.98
C PRO A 265 -2.86 5.09 -19.59
N LEU A 266 -3.66 5.34 -18.56
CA LEU A 266 -3.20 5.57 -17.19
C LEU A 266 -3.28 4.29 -16.33
N LEU A 267 -4.28 3.42 -16.58
CA LEU A 267 -4.45 2.16 -15.87
C LEU A 267 -3.41 1.11 -16.28
N ARG A 268 -2.89 1.13 -17.49
CA ARG A 268 -1.77 0.25 -17.90
C ARG A 268 -0.57 0.39 -17.00
N ALA A 269 -0.29 1.59 -16.48
CA ALA A 269 0.77 1.81 -15.50
C ALA A 269 0.43 1.19 -14.13
N THR A 270 -0.85 1.14 -13.74
CA THR A 270 -1.30 0.57 -12.47
C THR A 270 -1.49 -0.94 -12.50
N GLU A 271 -1.69 -1.57 -13.64
CA GLU A 271 -1.66 -3.03 -13.80
C GLU A 271 -0.30 -3.63 -13.44
N TRP A 272 0.79 -2.88 -13.62
CA TRP A 272 2.14 -3.25 -13.24
C TRP A 272 2.46 -3.00 -11.76
N ALA A 273 1.59 -2.29 -11.03
CA ALA A 273 1.81 -2.00 -9.61
C ALA A 273 1.96 -3.26 -8.73
N PRO A 274 1.19 -4.36 -8.90
CA PRO A 274 1.42 -5.63 -8.20
C PRO A 274 2.77 -6.26 -8.54
N LEU A 275 3.28 -6.03 -9.76
CA LEU A 275 4.58 -6.56 -10.18
C LEU A 275 5.75 -5.89 -9.45
N VAL A 276 5.60 -4.63 -9.00
CA VAL A 276 6.59 -3.93 -8.18
C VAL A 276 6.66 -4.52 -6.77
N LEU A 277 5.58 -5.12 -6.25
CA LEU A 277 5.58 -5.80 -4.95
C LEU A 277 6.39 -7.11 -4.96
N ALA A 278 6.47 -7.80 -6.10
CA ALA A 278 7.21 -9.05 -6.21
C ALA A 278 8.71 -8.90 -5.89
N PRO A 279 9.48 -7.96 -6.46
CA PRO A 279 10.87 -7.76 -6.10
C PRO A 279 11.05 -7.33 -4.65
N VAL A 280 10.15 -6.53 -4.09
CA VAL A 280 10.19 -6.13 -2.67
C VAL A 280 10.03 -7.36 -1.76
N LEU A 281 9.08 -8.25 -2.08
CA LEU A 281 8.88 -9.50 -1.35
C LEU A 281 10.11 -10.43 -1.47
N ILE A 282 10.71 -10.52 -2.66
CA ILE A 282 11.92 -11.32 -2.90
C ILE A 282 13.09 -10.78 -2.07
N VAL A 283 13.32 -9.46 -2.07
CA VAL A 283 14.39 -8.83 -1.27
C VAL A 283 14.15 -9.05 0.22
N ALA A 284 12.91 -8.93 0.70
CA ALA A 284 12.56 -9.22 2.09
C ALA A 284 12.82 -10.69 2.46
N LEU A 285 12.50 -11.64 1.57
CA LEU A 285 12.75 -13.06 1.76
C LEU A 285 14.25 -13.38 1.77
N ILE A 286 15.02 -12.76 0.88
CA ILE A 286 16.50 -12.89 0.86
C ILE A 286 17.10 -12.34 2.16
N GLY A 287 16.66 -11.17 2.61
CA GLY A 287 17.09 -10.55 3.86
C GLY A 287 16.77 -11.44 5.08
N LEU A 288 15.57 -12.00 5.12
CA LEU A 288 15.18 -12.98 6.15
C LEU A 288 16.09 -14.20 6.15
N MET A 289 16.31 -14.79 4.97
CA MET A 289 17.13 -15.99 4.82
C MET A 289 18.59 -15.74 5.18
N PHE A 290 19.10 -14.56 4.85
CA PHE A 290 20.44 -14.10 5.26
C PHE A 290 20.51 -13.96 6.79
N GLY A 291 19.57 -13.28 7.42
CA GLY A 291 19.51 -13.11 8.87
C GLY A 291 19.43 -14.45 9.62
N LEU A 292 18.62 -15.38 9.13
CA LEU A 292 18.51 -16.73 9.71
C LEU A 292 19.84 -17.50 9.64
N ARG A 293 20.50 -17.51 8.48
CA ARG A 293 21.71 -18.29 8.25
C ARG A 293 22.97 -17.66 8.82
N GLN A 294 23.08 -16.34 8.78
CA GLN A 294 24.31 -15.63 9.15
C GLN A 294 24.30 -15.10 10.58
N ILE A 295 23.15 -14.99 11.22
CA ILE A 295 23.04 -14.43 12.57
C ILE A 295 22.41 -15.44 13.53
N VAL A 296 21.20 -15.90 13.26
CA VAL A 296 20.42 -16.66 14.23
C VAL A 296 20.99 -18.07 14.45
N GLN A 297 21.24 -18.81 13.37
CA GLN A 297 21.79 -20.18 13.49
C GLN A 297 23.18 -20.22 14.13
N PRO A 298 24.17 -19.37 13.73
CA PRO A 298 25.47 -19.33 14.37
C PRO A 298 25.37 -18.93 15.85
N LEU A 299 24.51 -17.99 16.21
CA LEU A 299 24.33 -17.57 17.60
C LEU A 299 23.75 -18.70 18.48
N GLN A 300 22.77 -19.45 17.97
CA GLN A 300 22.23 -20.63 18.66
C GLN A 300 23.27 -21.75 18.80
N SER A 301 24.11 -21.95 17.78
CA SER A 301 25.21 -22.89 17.86
C SER A 301 26.24 -22.47 18.90
N LEU A 302 26.56 -21.18 18.95
CA LEU A 302 27.50 -20.65 19.94
C LEU A 302 26.92 -20.74 21.37
N GLU A 303 25.63 -20.47 21.57
CA GLU A 303 24.95 -20.66 22.85
C GLU A 303 25.08 -22.11 23.35
N LYS A 304 24.79 -23.08 22.48
CA LYS A 304 24.92 -24.50 22.81
C LYS A 304 26.34 -24.88 23.20
N LYS A 305 27.34 -24.47 22.40
CA LYS A 305 28.76 -24.72 22.69
C LYS A 305 29.25 -24.06 23.98
N ALA A 306 28.74 -22.85 24.27
CA ALA A 306 29.00 -22.16 25.53
C ALA A 306 28.39 -22.90 26.75
N ALA A 307 27.23 -23.55 26.56
CA ALA A 307 26.65 -24.41 27.60
C ALA A 307 27.49 -25.68 27.83
N ASP A 308 27.97 -26.34 26.75
CA ASP A 308 28.83 -27.50 26.84
C ASP A 308 30.16 -27.19 27.57
N LEU A 309 30.71 -25.98 27.37
CA LEU A 309 31.85 -25.45 28.11
C LEU A 309 31.57 -25.43 29.64
N GLY A 310 30.39 -25.06 30.06
CA GLY A 310 29.97 -25.08 31.47
C GLY A 310 29.97 -26.47 32.11
N TRP A 311 29.87 -27.53 31.30
CA TRP A 311 29.96 -28.93 31.74
C TRP A 311 31.37 -29.49 31.65
N GLY A 312 32.34 -28.67 31.22
CA GLY A 312 33.78 -29.06 31.18
C GLY A 312 34.27 -29.54 29.84
N ASP A 313 33.46 -29.50 28.79
CA ASP A 313 33.92 -29.78 27.42
C ASP A 313 34.50 -28.51 26.82
N PHE A 314 35.80 -28.27 27.07
CA PHE A 314 36.53 -27.10 26.61
C PHE A 314 36.83 -27.13 25.10
N ASP A 315 36.78 -28.31 24.48
CA ASP A 315 37.14 -28.46 23.07
C ASP A 315 35.91 -28.22 22.15
N ALA A 316 34.69 -28.36 22.65
CA ALA A 316 33.45 -28.13 21.89
C ALA A 316 33.34 -26.71 21.29
N ILE A 317 33.93 -25.69 21.97
CA ILE A 317 33.85 -24.27 21.53
C ILE A 317 34.81 -23.99 20.36
N GLU A 318 35.80 -24.82 20.09
CA GLU A 318 36.82 -24.61 19.05
C GLU A 318 36.27 -24.81 17.63
N GLU A 319 35.24 -25.66 17.46
CA GLU A 319 34.61 -25.81 16.16
C GLU A 319 33.96 -24.54 15.67
N PRO A 320 34.26 -24.06 14.43
CA PRO A 320 33.72 -22.80 13.93
C PRO A 320 32.21 -22.86 13.79
N VAL A 321 31.52 -21.84 14.31
CA VAL A 321 30.04 -21.70 14.20
C VAL A 321 29.61 -20.94 12.95
N GLY A 322 30.57 -20.26 12.25
CA GLY A 322 30.27 -19.41 11.09
C GLY A 322 29.58 -18.09 11.48
N GLY A 323 28.80 -17.54 10.55
CA GLY A 323 28.08 -16.28 10.75
C GLY A 323 28.88 -15.03 10.42
N ILE A 324 28.35 -13.87 10.84
CA ILE A 324 29.00 -12.56 10.64
C ILE A 324 30.27 -12.42 11.49
N ASN A 325 31.14 -11.48 11.12
CA ASN A 325 32.44 -11.26 11.77
C ASN A 325 32.33 -11.03 13.29
N GLU A 326 31.26 -10.38 13.75
CA GLU A 326 31.01 -10.10 15.17
C GLU A 326 30.80 -11.39 15.96
N ILE A 327 30.09 -12.38 15.39
CA ILE A 327 29.87 -13.69 16.02
C ILE A 327 31.16 -14.50 16.05
N GLN A 328 31.92 -14.50 14.97
CA GLN A 328 33.21 -15.16 14.91
C GLN A 328 34.21 -14.56 15.91
N ARG A 329 34.23 -13.25 16.07
CA ARG A 329 35.04 -12.57 17.07
C ARG A 329 34.62 -12.92 18.50
N LEU A 330 33.29 -12.98 18.75
CA LEU A 330 32.78 -13.44 20.05
C LEU A 330 33.19 -14.87 20.34
N GLN A 331 33.14 -15.78 19.35
CA GLN A 331 33.64 -17.15 19.50
C GLN A 331 35.12 -17.17 19.87
N THR A 332 35.96 -16.37 19.21
CA THR A 332 37.38 -16.27 19.50
C THR A 332 37.64 -15.87 20.96
N GLU A 333 36.93 -14.89 21.47
CA GLU A 333 37.04 -14.46 22.87
C GLU A 333 36.59 -15.56 23.84
N LEU A 334 35.53 -16.29 23.51
CA LEU A 334 35.08 -17.44 24.31
C LEU A 334 36.10 -18.57 24.32
N ILE A 335 36.77 -18.87 23.19
CA ILE A 335 37.88 -19.85 23.11
C ILE A 335 39.03 -19.43 24.03
N HIS A 336 39.40 -18.13 24.00
CA HIS A 336 40.45 -17.62 24.89
C HIS A 336 40.08 -17.76 26.38
N MET A 337 38.83 -17.51 26.73
CA MET A 337 38.37 -17.72 28.11
C MET A 337 38.36 -19.21 28.49
N ALA A 338 37.90 -20.09 27.59
CA ALA A 338 37.90 -21.53 27.79
C ALA A 338 39.32 -22.07 28.09
N HIS A 339 40.30 -21.65 27.28
CA HIS A 339 41.72 -22.03 27.51
C HIS A 339 42.26 -21.55 28.87
N LYS A 340 41.93 -20.30 29.27
CA LYS A 340 42.35 -19.78 30.59
C LYS A 340 41.74 -20.61 31.73
N VAL A 341 40.46 -20.96 31.62
CA VAL A 341 39.76 -21.77 32.64
C VAL A 341 40.36 -23.19 32.69
N LYS A 342 40.60 -23.81 31.52
CA LYS A 342 41.24 -25.13 31.40
C LYS A 342 42.62 -25.15 32.09
N LEU A 343 43.47 -24.16 31.81
CA LEU A 343 44.80 -24.02 32.43
C LEU A 343 44.69 -23.76 33.94
N ALA A 344 43.77 -22.93 34.39
CA ALA A 344 43.54 -22.67 35.81
C ALA A 344 43.10 -23.95 36.55
N GLN A 345 42.20 -24.76 35.96
CA GLN A 345 41.78 -26.04 36.52
C GLN A 345 42.94 -27.03 36.60
N GLN A 346 43.76 -27.11 35.55
CA GLN A 346 44.95 -27.98 35.56
C GLN A 346 45.94 -27.56 36.63
N SER A 347 46.22 -26.26 36.75
CA SER A 347 47.08 -25.69 37.79
C SER A 347 46.56 -25.98 39.20
N LEU A 348 45.22 -25.80 39.40
CA LEU A 348 44.61 -26.09 40.71
C LEU A 348 44.69 -27.58 41.05
N ARG A 349 44.42 -28.48 40.10
CA ARG A 349 44.61 -29.94 40.30
C ARG A 349 46.06 -30.29 40.63
N GLY A 350 47.01 -29.71 39.88
CA GLY A 350 48.44 -29.89 40.20
C GLY A 350 48.82 -29.35 41.57
N TYR A 351 48.30 -28.18 41.98
CA TYR A 351 48.53 -27.63 43.29
C TYR A 351 47.97 -28.52 44.38
N LEU A 352 46.70 -28.96 44.24
CA LEU A 352 46.07 -29.88 45.22
C LEU A 352 46.85 -31.21 45.33
N GLY A 353 47.32 -31.75 44.18
CA GLY A 353 48.17 -32.94 44.16
C GLY A 353 49.48 -32.73 44.93
N ALA A 354 50.17 -31.60 44.70
CA ALA A 354 51.42 -31.24 45.37
C ALA A 354 51.22 -31.03 46.88
N VAL A 355 50.14 -30.36 47.29
CA VAL A 355 49.77 -30.15 48.71
C VAL A 355 49.50 -31.50 49.39
N THR A 356 48.68 -32.35 48.74
CA THR A 356 48.40 -33.72 49.28
C THR A 356 49.66 -34.54 49.41
N ALA A 357 50.53 -34.56 48.36
CA ALA A 357 51.82 -35.27 48.41
C ALA A 357 52.74 -34.73 49.51
N GLY A 358 52.81 -33.38 49.67
CA GLY A 358 53.58 -32.74 50.73
C GLY A 358 53.07 -33.08 52.14
N GLN A 359 51.74 -33.09 52.36
CA GLN A 359 51.15 -33.51 53.64
C GLN A 359 51.46 -34.97 53.94
N GLU A 360 51.44 -35.84 52.95
CA GLU A 360 51.70 -37.25 53.12
C GLU A 360 53.16 -37.49 53.43
N GLU A 361 54.05 -36.77 52.80
CA GLU A 361 55.52 -36.87 53.11
C GLU A 361 55.85 -36.38 54.53
N GLU A 362 55.16 -35.23 54.93
CA GLU A 362 55.34 -34.73 56.31
C GLU A 362 54.77 -35.71 57.35
N ARG A 363 53.66 -36.37 57.10
CA ARG A 363 53.12 -37.43 57.97
C ARG A 363 54.09 -38.60 58.09
N ARG A 364 54.70 -39.02 56.97
CA ARG A 364 55.75 -40.10 56.96
C ARG A 364 56.96 -39.68 57.78
N ARG A 365 57.37 -38.43 57.63
CA ARG A 365 58.52 -37.90 58.36
C ARG A 365 58.25 -37.92 59.86
N LEU A 366 57.13 -37.37 60.27
CA LEU A 366 56.70 -37.31 61.65
C LEU A 366 56.60 -38.74 62.29
N ALA A 367 56.01 -39.68 61.54
CA ALA A 367 55.89 -41.04 61.99
C ALA A 367 57.28 -41.71 62.21
N ARG A 368 58.29 -41.46 61.32
CA ARG A 368 59.63 -41.89 61.47
C ARG A 368 60.36 -41.25 62.64
N ASP A 369 60.26 -39.91 62.75
CA ASP A 369 60.91 -39.17 63.83
C ASP A 369 60.37 -39.61 65.23
N LEU A 370 59.08 -39.86 65.34
CA LEU A 370 58.42 -40.36 66.56
C LEU A 370 58.90 -41.81 66.87
N HIS A 371 59.06 -42.67 65.85
CA HIS A 371 59.45 -44.01 66.03
C HIS A 371 60.92 -44.10 66.41
N ASP A 372 61.83 -43.46 65.67
CA ASP A 372 63.26 -43.61 65.80
C ASP A 372 63.83 -42.86 67.03
N ASP A 373 63.37 -41.63 67.26
CA ASP A 373 63.95 -40.88 68.36
C ASP A 373 63.15 -41.06 69.68
N THR A 374 61.83 -40.97 69.63
CA THR A 374 61.01 -40.89 70.87
C THR A 374 60.70 -42.29 71.43
N ILE A 375 60.27 -43.24 70.58
CA ILE A 375 59.91 -44.59 71.05
C ILE A 375 61.17 -45.30 71.45
N GLN A 376 62.30 -45.19 70.69
CA GLN A 376 63.55 -45.81 71.08
C GLN A 376 64.14 -45.23 72.37
N SER A 377 64.07 -43.95 72.61
CA SER A 377 64.46 -43.29 73.85
C SER A 377 63.69 -43.83 75.07
N LEU A 378 62.36 -43.96 74.86
CA LEU A 378 61.49 -44.53 75.92
C LEU A 378 61.76 -46.02 76.21
N ILE A 379 62.05 -46.82 75.20
CA ILE A 379 62.48 -48.23 75.34
C ILE A 379 63.77 -48.30 76.15
N ALA A 380 64.77 -47.43 75.83
CA ALA A 380 66.02 -47.36 76.58
C ALA A 380 65.81 -46.94 78.06
N LEU A 381 64.85 -45.93 78.23
CA LEU A 381 64.46 -45.52 79.60
C LEU A 381 63.78 -46.65 80.33
N ASN A 382 62.89 -47.45 79.77
CA ASN A 382 62.22 -48.58 80.37
C ASN A 382 63.23 -49.68 80.77
N GLN A 383 64.20 -49.97 79.89
CA GLN A 383 65.28 -50.88 80.21
C GLN A 383 66.10 -50.42 81.41
N ARG A 384 66.38 -49.12 81.54
CA ARG A 384 67.10 -48.57 82.73
C ARG A 384 66.29 -48.67 83.96
N ILE A 385 65.00 -48.46 83.90
CA ILE A 385 64.05 -48.63 85.09
C ILE A 385 64.09 -50.11 85.46
N GLN A 386 63.99 -51.05 84.59
CA GLN A 386 64.09 -52.47 84.85
C GLN A 386 65.38 -52.83 85.53
N LEU A 387 66.47 -52.35 85.09
CA LEU A 387 67.80 -52.59 85.67
C LEU A 387 67.88 -51.99 87.11
N ALA A 388 67.34 -50.80 87.29
CA ALA A 388 67.25 -50.13 88.58
C ALA A 388 66.37 -50.91 89.53
N GLN A 389 65.21 -51.43 89.10
CA GLN A 389 64.30 -52.27 89.90
C GLN A 389 64.98 -53.55 90.38
N LEU A 390 65.78 -54.22 89.52
CA LEU A 390 66.55 -55.42 89.92
C LEU A 390 67.64 -55.11 90.95
N SER A 391 68.03 -53.86 91.09
CA SER A 391 69.04 -53.39 92.00
C SER A 391 68.47 -52.72 93.31
N ALA A 392 67.16 -52.62 93.42
CA ALA A 392 66.50 -51.97 94.51
C ALA A 392 66.64 -52.78 95.81
N SER A 393 67.07 -52.11 96.89
CA SER A 393 67.37 -52.73 98.21
C SER A 393 66.14 -52.75 99.17
N ASP A 394 65.05 -52.03 98.87
CA ASP A 394 63.83 -51.95 99.66
C ASP A 394 62.58 -52.14 98.81
N GLU A 395 61.53 -52.65 99.38
CA GLU A 395 60.29 -53.01 98.70
C GLU A 395 59.49 -51.76 98.19
N ALA A 396 59.58 -50.65 98.89
CA ALA A 396 58.93 -49.39 98.47
C ALA A 396 59.54 -48.76 97.23
N THR A 397 60.89 -48.84 97.13
CA THR A 397 61.61 -48.37 95.88
C THR A 397 61.37 -49.30 94.67
N ALA A 398 61.22 -50.62 94.95
CA ALA A 398 60.87 -51.58 93.90
C ALA A 398 59.44 -51.37 93.35
N GLU A 399 58.47 -51.00 94.19
CA GLU A 399 57.10 -50.72 93.86
C GLU A 399 57.01 -49.43 93.05
N GLN A 400 57.73 -48.35 93.43
CA GLN A 400 57.78 -47.09 92.65
C GLN A 400 58.42 -47.30 91.26
N MET A 401 59.45 -48.13 91.19
CA MET A 401 60.06 -48.46 89.90
C MET A 401 59.16 -49.29 89.00
N ALA A 402 58.30 -50.17 89.61
CA ALA A 402 57.25 -50.88 88.84
C ALA A 402 56.16 -49.97 88.32
N GLU A 403 55.74 -48.97 89.07
CA GLU A 403 54.80 -47.97 88.60
C GLU A 403 55.40 -47.16 87.47
N MET A 404 56.67 -46.71 87.59
CA MET A 404 57.36 -45.97 86.51
C MET A 404 57.52 -46.83 85.27
N GLN A 405 57.81 -48.14 85.41
CA GLN A 405 57.90 -49.06 84.26
C GLN A 405 56.55 -49.16 83.54
N GLN A 406 55.45 -49.33 84.30
CA GLN A 406 54.16 -49.46 83.72
C GLN A 406 53.74 -48.15 82.98
N MET A 407 54.07 -46.96 83.55
CA MET A 407 53.80 -45.67 82.83
C MET A 407 54.67 -45.61 81.54
N ALA A 408 55.90 -46.00 81.55
CA ALA A 408 56.76 -46.02 80.37
C ALA A 408 56.20 -46.95 79.26
N GLU A 409 55.81 -48.16 79.65
CA GLU A 409 55.20 -49.14 78.73
C GLU A 409 53.89 -48.60 78.08
N GLN A 410 53.07 -48.06 78.92
CA GLN A 410 51.81 -47.44 78.44
C GLN A 410 52.09 -46.31 77.48
N THR A 411 53.06 -45.44 77.81
CA THR A 411 53.43 -44.29 76.89
C THR A 411 54.05 -44.82 75.54
N ILE A 412 54.83 -45.91 75.64
CA ILE A 412 55.36 -46.54 74.39
C ILE A 412 54.22 -47.07 73.50
N ASP A 413 53.22 -47.72 74.13
CA ASP A 413 52.08 -48.25 73.36
C ASP A 413 51.14 -47.16 72.84
N ASP A 414 50.96 -46.07 73.55
CA ASP A 414 50.20 -44.88 73.03
C ASP A 414 50.95 -44.26 71.89
N LEU A 415 52.25 -44.08 71.96
CA LEU A 415 53.03 -43.52 70.87
C LEU A 415 53.10 -44.49 69.65
N ARG A 416 53.13 -45.79 69.85
CA ARG A 416 53.02 -46.76 68.79
C ARG A 416 51.68 -46.67 68.04
N ARG A 417 50.57 -46.47 68.78
CA ARG A 417 49.29 -46.28 68.17
C ARG A 417 49.28 -44.99 67.38
N LEU A 418 49.74 -43.84 67.87
CA LEU A 418 49.86 -42.58 67.17
C LEU A 418 50.69 -42.65 65.88
N THR A 419 51.88 -43.38 65.98
CA THR A 419 52.68 -43.57 64.78
C THR A 419 52.06 -44.48 63.74
N HIS A 420 51.23 -45.43 64.17
CA HIS A 420 50.46 -46.28 63.28
C HIS A 420 49.35 -45.43 62.57
N ASP A 421 48.63 -44.58 63.29
CA ASP A 421 47.59 -43.72 62.74
C ASP A 421 48.16 -42.63 61.81
N LEU A 422 49.39 -42.21 62.05
CA LEU A 422 50.13 -41.32 61.15
C LEU A 422 50.69 -42.01 59.90
N ARG A 423 50.75 -43.37 59.90
CA ARG A 423 51.23 -44.13 58.75
C ARG A 423 50.16 -44.21 57.68
N PRO A 424 50.44 -43.79 56.45
CA PRO A 424 49.40 -43.83 55.43
C PRO A 424 48.93 -45.26 55.19
N ILE A 425 47.61 -45.46 55.05
CA ILE A 425 47.04 -46.75 54.66
C ILE A 425 47.40 -46.90 53.18
N TYR A 426 48.51 -47.64 52.93
CA TYR A 426 48.90 -47.96 51.55
C TYR A 426 47.93 -48.96 50.93
N LEU A 427 47.31 -48.59 49.82
CA LEU A 427 46.60 -49.49 48.93
C LEU A 427 47.49 -50.60 48.38
N GLU A 428 48.84 -50.46 48.55
CA GLU A 428 49.86 -51.51 48.15
C GLU A 428 49.70 -52.80 48.93
N ASP A 429 49.22 -52.80 50.20
CA ASP A 429 48.96 -54.02 50.97
C ASP A 429 47.65 -54.73 50.53
N LEU A 430 46.87 -54.16 49.65
CA LEU A 430 45.60 -54.72 49.15
C LEU A 430 45.73 -55.34 47.75
N GLY A 431 46.94 -55.40 47.16
CA GLY A 431 47.20 -56.14 45.94
C GLY A 431 46.38 -55.64 44.70
N LEU A 432 45.99 -54.36 44.64
CA LEU A 432 45.34 -53.77 43.50
C LEU A 432 46.37 -52.90 42.74
N VAL A 433 47.06 -53.49 41.86
CA VAL A 433 47.74 -52.85 40.71
C VAL A 433 47.12 -53.38 39.45
#